data_460c9dab39570e88ce1d4bc37a4c6ee6
#
_entry.id   460c9dab39570e88ce1d4bc37a4c6ee6
#
_cell.length_a   1.000
_cell.length_b   1.000
_cell.length_c   1.000
_cell.angle_alpha   90.00
_cell.angle_beta   90.00
_cell.angle_gamma   90.00
#
_symmetry.space_group_name_H-M   'P 1'
#
loop_
_entity.id
_entity.type
_entity.pdbx_description
1 polymer ?
#
loop_
_entity_poly.entity_id
_entity_poly.type
_entity_poly.pdbx_seq_one_letter_code
_entity_poly.pdbx_strand_id
1 'polypeptide(L)'
;VSTTCESEGLPCISTVAPWQPWFIGQQGNPGDPASWKPFGYAYHFFWGLEDVISVYTNMWAQLSTNKQVGGLFPNDGDGNAWGDGKVGFPPVLSEKGYKLIDPGRYQNLSDDFSAQINAFKSGNVEVITGVMIPPDFTTFWNQAKQKGFTPKIASIGKALLFPQAVEALGKQGHNLSSEVWWTPSHPFKSSLTGASSKELADGFMAATKRPWTQPIGFVHALFEIAADVLKRVDDPTDADKVTAAVAATKLDTIVGPIAWNGAKLPPFAAKNICKTPLVGGQWRLKDSGGYDLVITDNKTAPNIPAGGKMEPIV
;
A
#
# COMPACT_ATOMS: atom_id res chain seq x y z
N VAL A 1 6.96 -12.30 13.53
CA VAL A 1 5.73 -12.93 14.10
C VAL A 1 5.32 -14.09 13.21
N SER A 2 4.92 -13.87 11.93
CA SER A 2 4.40 -14.94 11.06
C SER A 2 5.38 -16.13 10.92
N THR A 3 6.69 -15.86 10.77
CA THR A 3 7.73 -16.90 10.72
C THR A 3 7.77 -17.74 12.00
N THR A 4 7.67 -17.09 13.17
CA THR A 4 7.63 -17.79 14.46
C THR A 4 6.37 -18.62 14.59
N CYS A 5 5.20 -18.07 14.24
CA CYS A 5 3.95 -18.83 14.27
C CYS A 5 4.00 -20.06 13.35
N GLU A 6 4.56 -19.91 12.15
CA GLU A 6 4.74 -21.02 11.21
C GLU A 6 5.63 -22.12 11.80
N SER A 7 6.77 -21.76 12.43
CA SER A 7 7.69 -22.73 13.02
C SER A 7 7.13 -23.45 14.25
N GLU A 8 6.25 -22.78 15.00
CA GLU A 8 5.61 -23.32 16.21
C GLU A 8 4.27 -24.02 15.92
N GLY A 9 3.83 -24.07 14.64
CA GLY A 9 2.56 -24.66 14.27
C GLY A 9 1.34 -23.88 14.79
N LEU A 10 1.45 -22.54 14.88
CA LEU A 10 0.39 -21.69 15.41
C LEU A 10 -0.30 -20.92 14.27
N PRO A 11 -1.65 -20.92 14.22
CA PRO A 11 -2.37 -20.17 13.21
C PRO A 11 -2.11 -18.68 13.33
N CYS A 12 -1.76 -18.04 12.20
CA CYS A 12 -1.42 -16.63 12.14
C CYS A 12 -2.10 -15.98 10.93
N ILE A 13 -2.80 -14.88 11.16
CA ILE A 13 -3.36 -14.02 10.11
C ILE A 13 -2.69 -12.67 10.21
N SER A 14 -2.15 -12.18 9.10
CA SER A 14 -1.44 -10.90 9.03
C SER A 14 -1.92 -10.04 7.87
N THR A 15 -1.57 -8.76 7.89
CA THR A 15 -1.93 -7.77 6.88
C THR A 15 -0.96 -6.58 6.91
N VAL A 16 -1.22 -5.55 6.10
CA VAL A 16 -0.53 -4.24 6.08
C VAL A 16 0.95 -4.36 5.64
N ALA A 17 1.20 -5.26 4.70
CA ALA A 17 2.43 -5.32 3.93
C ALA A 17 2.12 -5.88 2.53
N PRO A 18 2.75 -5.41 1.45
CA PRO A 18 2.60 -6.07 0.16
C PRO A 18 2.92 -7.56 0.27
N TRP A 19 2.13 -8.41 -0.44
CA TRP A 19 2.25 -9.85 -0.23
C TRP A 19 3.62 -10.42 -0.60
N GLN A 20 4.33 -9.82 -1.58
CA GLN A 20 5.63 -10.33 -2.01
C GLN A 20 6.69 -10.24 -0.91
N PRO A 21 7.00 -9.07 -0.31
CA PRO A 21 7.98 -9.01 0.77
C PRO A 21 7.56 -9.86 1.97
N TRP A 22 6.25 -9.95 2.28
CA TRP A 22 5.77 -10.82 3.34
C TRP A 22 6.01 -12.30 3.04
N PHE A 23 5.68 -12.75 1.84
CA PHE A 23 5.81 -14.17 1.45
C PHE A 23 7.26 -14.56 1.24
N ILE A 24 8.00 -13.77 0.42
CA ILE A 24 9.37 -14.07 0.02
C ILE A 24 10.33 -13.95 1.22
N GLY A 25 10.12 -12.94 2.07
CA GLY A 25 10.96 -12.71 3.25
C GLY A 25 10.91 -13.83 4.31
N GLN A 26 9.94 -14.75 4.19
CA GLN A 26 9.81 -15.92 5.08
C GLN A 26 10.28 -17.24 4.43
N GLN A 27 10.69 -17.21 3.15
CA GLN A 27 11.22 -18.39 2.48
C GLN A 27 12.66 -18.68 2.93
N GLY A 28 13.02 -19.96 3.02
CA GLY A 28 14.37 -20.38 3.41
C GLY A 28 15.46 -19.94 2.42
N ASN A 29 15.12 -19.80 1.14
CA ASN A 29 15.97 -19.22 0.10
C ASN A 29 15.18 -18.17 -0.71
N PRO A 30 15.15 -16.90 -0.28
CA PRO A 30 14.41 -15.85 -0.97
C PRO A 30 14.85 -15.59 -2.41
N GLY A 31 16.11 -15.93 -2.74
CA GLY A 31 16.68 -15.72 -4.08
C GLY A 31 16.33 -16.81 -5.10
N ASP A 32 15.72 -17.91 -4.67
CA ASP A 32 15.39 -19.06 -5.53
C ASP A 32 13.89 -19.36 -5.54
N PRO A 33 13.12 -18.80 -6.49
CA PRO A 33 11.68 -19.03 -6.59
C PRO A 33 11.27 -20.51 -6.72
N ALA A 34 12.15 -21.37 -7.24
CA ALA A 34 11.86 -22.80 -7.38
C ALA A 34 11.82 -23.53 -6.03
N SER A 35 12.45 -22.95 -5.01
CA SER A 35 12.46 -23.49 -3.65
C SER A 35 11.29 -23.01 -2.77
N TRP A 36 10.52 -22.04 -3.22
CA TRP A 36 9.45 -21.43 -2.42
C TRP A 36 8.29 -22.38 -2.17
N LYS A 37 7.80 -22.39 -0.94
CA LYS A 37 6.72 -23.27 -0.52
C LYS A 37 5.62 -22.51 0.17
N PRO A 38 4.35 -22.94 0.01
CA PRO A 38 3.24 -22.45 0.83
C PRO A 38 3.49 -22.70 2.31
N PHE A 39 2.93 -21.84 3.15
CA PHE A 39 2.95 -22.00 4.61
C PHE A 39 1.87 -22.97 5.08
N GLY A 40 2.12 -23.61 6.24
CA GLY A 40 1.15 -24.46 6.93
C GLY A 40 0.11 -23.64 7.69
N TYR A 41 0.57 -22.68 8.47
CA TYR A 41 -0.20 -21.98 9.50
C TYR A 41 -0.34 -20.47 9.28
N ALA A 42 0.53 -19.84 8.47
CA ALA A 42 0.52 -18.41 8.25
C ALA A 42 -0.28 -18.00 7.02
N TYR A 43 -1.20 -17.05 7.18
CA TYR A 43 -2.06 -16.48 6.15
C TYR A 43 -1.94 -14.95 6.12
N HIS A 44 -2.15 -14.36 4.94
CA HIS A 44 -1.99 -12.93 4.76
C HIS A 44 -3.01 -12.37 3.77
N PHE A 45 -3.57 -11.22 4.07
CA PHE A 45 -4.43 -10.51 3.14
C PHE A 45 -3.95 -9.08 2.95
N PHE A 46 -3.53 -8.78 1.74
CA PHE A 46 -3.14 -7.44 1.30
C PHE A 46 -2.95 -7.42 -0.23
N TRP A 47 -2.80 -6.24 -0.80
CA TRP A 47 -2.45 -6.07 -2.20
C TRP A 47 -0.97 -6.41 -2.47
N GLY A 48 -0.60 -6.48 -3.75
CA GLY A 48 0.76 -6.77 -4.17
C GLY A 48 1.45 -5.61 -4.87
N LEU A 49 2.75 -5.78 -5.09
CA LEU A 49 3.58 -4.79 -5.78
C LEU A 49 3.05 -4.49 -7.19
N GLU A 50 2.55 -5.50 -7.90
CA GLU A 50 1.92 -5.36 -9.22
C GLU A 50 0.68 -4.46 -9.19
N ASP A 51 -0.06 -4.46 -8.07
CA ASP A 51 -1.25 -3.63 -7.91
C ASP A 51 -0.88 -2.15 -7.76
N VAL A 52 0.09 -1.82 -6.89
CA VAL A 52 0.52 -0.43 -6.69
C VAL A 52 1.19 0.13 -7.94
N ILE A 53 2.00 -0.66 -8.65
CA ILE A 53 2.60 -0.24 -9.92
C ILE A 53 1.50 0.08 -10.96
N SER A 54 0.48 -0.79 -11.04
CA SER A 54 -0.66 -0.58 -11.93
C SER A 54 -1.44 0.68 -11.58
N VAL A 55 -1.77 0.86 -10.29
CA VAL A 55 -2.49 2.04 -9.79
C VAL A 55 -1.72 3.33 -10.09
N TYR A 56 -0.42 3.37 -9.75
CA TYR A 56 0.38 4.57 -9.98
C TYR A 56 0.49 4.92 -11.46
N THR A 57 0.80 3.95 -12.31
CA THR A 57 0.90 4.20 -13.75
C THR A 57 -0.44 4.59 -14.37
N ASN A 58 -1.58 4.09 -13.86
CA ASN A 58 -2.91 4.52 -14.28
C ASN A 58 -3.20 5.98 -13.87
N MET A 59 -2.79 6.38 -12.66
CA MET A 59 -2.89 7.76 -12.21
C MET A 59 -2.05 8.69 -13.11
N TRP A 60 -0.79 8.35 -13.36
CA TRP A 60 0.11 9.18 -14.19
C TRP A 60 -0.39 9.33 -15.64
N ALA A 61 -1.01 8.29 -16.19
CA ALA A 61 -1.55 8.32 -17.54
C ALA A 61 -2.71 9.32 -17.73
N GLN A 62 -3.26 9.88 -16.64
CA GLN A 62 -4.29 10.91 -16.71
C GLN A 62 -3.72 12.32 -17.01
N LEU A 63 -2.41 12.49 -16.89
CA LEU A 63 -1.75 13.79 -17.09
C LEU A 63 -0.69 13.70 -18.19
N SER A 64 -0.54 14.78 -18.94
CA SER A 64 0.52 14.91 -19.93
C SER A 64 1.87 15.15 -19.25
N THR A 65 2.81 14.21 -19.40
CA THR A 65 4.17 14.30 -18.88
C THR A 65 5.20 13.90 -19.93
N ASN A 66 6.45 14.25 -19.69
CA ASN A 66 7.58 13.80 -20.54
C ASN A 66 7.99 12.34 -20.26
N LYS A 67 7.28 11.65 -19.37
CA LYS A 67 7.54 10.26 -18.94
C LYS A 67 8.92 10.02 -18.31
N GLN A 68 9.62 11.05 -17.84
CA GLN A 68 10.81 10.90 -17.02
C GLN A 68 10.36 10.72 -15.56
N VAL A 69 10.73 9.60 -14.94
CA VAL A 69 10.32 9.21 -13.58
C VAL A 69 11.54 9.16 -12.67
N GLY A 70 11.51 9.84 -11.55
CA GLY A 70 12.51 9.75 -10.49
C GLY A 70 12.11 8.72 -9.44
N GLY A 71 13.01 7.78 -9.15
CA GLY A 71 12.80 6.73 -8.15
C GLY A 71 13.41 7.10 -6.80
N LEU A 72 12.63 6.93 -5.72
CA LEU A 72 13.04 7.14 -4.32
C LEU A 72 12.84 5.82 -3.55
N PHE A 73 13.88 4.99 -3.54
CA PHE A 73 13.84 3.65 -2.98
C PHE A 73 14.86 3.52 -1.83
N PRO A 74 14.40 3.35 -0.57
CA PRO A 74 15.30 3.15 0.55
C PRO A 74 16.02 1.80 0.50
N ASN A 75 17.10 1.68 1.26
CA ASN A 75 17.82 0.42 1.47
C ASN A 75 17.14 -0.40 2.57
N ASP A 76 15.90 -0.81 2.31
CA ASP A 76 15.12 -1.73 3.14
C ASP A 76 14.34 -2.72 2.27
N GLY A 77 13.56 -3.60 2.90
CA GLY A 77 12.78 -4.62 2.19
C GLY A 77 11.82 -4.05 1.16
N ASP A 78 11.13 -2.93 1.50
CA ASP A 78 10.17 -2.29 0.61
C ASP A 78 10.88 -1.58 -0.56
N GLY A 79 11.88 -0.76 -0.27
CA GLY A 79 12.62 -0.02 -1.30
C GLY A 79 13.36 -0.95 -2.25
N ASN A 80 13.93 -2.03 -1.75
CA ASN A 80 14.59 -3.04 -2.57
C ASN A 80 13.58 -3.76 -3.49
N ALA A 81 12.40 -4.10 -3.00
CA ALA A 81 11.34 -4.72 -3.80
C ALA A 81 10.78 -3.75 -4.87
N TRP A 82 10.54 -2.49 -4.51
CA TRP A 82 10.00 -1.50 -5.43
C TRP A 82 10.98 -1.15 -6.55
N GLY A 83 12.27 -1.04 -6.24
CA GLY A 83 13.32 -0.76 -7.21
C GLY A 83 13.94 -2.00 -7.86
N ASP A 84 13.38 -3.20 -7.65
CA ASP A 84 13.91 -4.44 -8.22
C ASP A 84 13.78 -4.46 -9.76
N GLY A 85 14.86 -4.80 -10.43
CA GLY A 85 14.95 -4.80 -11.89
C GLY A 85 14.16 -5.90 -12.60
N LYS A 86 13.56 -6.86 -11.86
CA LYS A 86 12.79 -7.97 -12.42
C LYS A 86 11.31 -7.89 -12.08
N VAL A 87 10.96 -7.49 -10.86
CA VAL A 87 9.59 -7.55 -10.34
C VAL A 87 9.07 -6.20 -9.84
N GLY A 88 9.93 -5.19 -9.71
CA GLY A 88 9.60 -3.85 -9.25
C GLY A 88 9.07 -2.90 -10.33
N PHE A 89 9.20 -1.61 -10.06
CA PHE A 89 8.83 -0.55 -11.00
C PHE A 89 9.64 -0.56 -12.32
N PRO A 90 10.98 -0.80 -12.31
CA PRO A 90 11.80 -0.61 -13.51
C PRO A 90 11.29 -1.35 -14.76
N PRO A 91 10.98 -2.67 -14.75
CA PRO A 91 10.56 -3.36 -15.97
C PRO A 91 9.20 -2.85 -16.47
N VAL A 92 8.23 -2.61 -15.58
CA VAL A 92 6.90 -2.15 -15.98
C VAL A 92 6.93 -0.71 -16.51
N LEU A 93 7.75 0.16 -15.93
CA LEU A 93 7.94 1.51 -16.43
C LEU A 93 8.52 1.51 -17.83
N SER A 94 9.55 0.68 -18.09
CA SER A 94 10.15 0.52 -19.41
C SER A 94 9.11 0.03 -20.45
N GLU A 95 8.31 -0.98 -20.11
CA GLU A 95 7.25 -1.51 -20.97
C GLU A 95 6.20 -0.43 -21.32
N LYS A 96 5.85 0.43 -20.37
CA LYS A 96 4.89 1.54 -20.57
C LYS A 96 5.50 2.79 -21.20
N GLY A 97 6.77 2.74 -21.58
CA GLY A 97 7.51 3.84 -22.22
C GLY A 97 7.89 4.98 -21.26
N TYR A 98 7.95 4.72 -19.97
CA TYR A 98 8.55 5.62 -18.99
C TYR A 98 10.06 5.34 -18.89
N LYS A 99 10.83 6.38 -18.61
CA LYS A 99 12.26 6.26 -18.31
C LYS A 99 12.50 6.55 -16.84
N LEU A 100 12.97 5.54 -16.11
CA LEU A 100 13.31 5.67 -14.70
C LEU A 100 14.72 6.25 -14.54
N ILE A 101 14.83 7.28 -13.71
CA ILE A 101 16.08 7.80 -13.16
C ILE A 101 16.13 7.31 -11.70
N ASP A 102 16.96 6.28 -11.47
CA ASP A 102 17.19 5.69 -10.14
C ASP A 102 18.59 6.02 -9.66
N PRO A 103 18.75 6.97 -8.72
CA PRO A 103 20.05 7.34 -8.15
C PRO A 103 20.66 6.31 -7.21
N GLY A 104 20.01 5.16 -7.05
CA GLY A 104 20.39 4.12 -6.11
C GLY A 104 19.64 4.21 -4.76
N ARG A 105 19.97 3.28 -3.87
CA ARG A 105 19.31 3.13 -2.57
C ARG A 105 19.86 4.16 -1.58
N TYR A 106 18.99 4.82 -0.84
CA TYR A 106 19.36 5.68 0.28
C TYR A 106 19.05 4.99 1.62
N GLN A 107 19.69 5.44 2.70
CA GLN A 107 19.41 4.92 4.04
C GLN A 107 18.20 5.63 4.64
N ASN A 108 17.31 4.88 5.33
CA ASN A 108 16.21 5.48 6.08
C ASN A 108 16.73 6.46 7.15
N LEU A 109 15.96 7.49 7.41
CA LEU A 109 16.31 8.62 8.27
C LEU A 109 17.45 9.47 7.73
N SER A 110 17.54 9.58 6.40
CA SER A 110 18.48 10.47 5.73
C SER A 110 18.09 11.93 5.93
N ASP A 111 19.08 12.78 6.22
CA ASP A 111 18.94 14.22 6.33
C ASP A 111 19.35 14.97 5.04
N ASP A 112 19.87 14.26 4.04
CA ASP A 112 20.30 14.85 2.75
C ASP A 112 19.85 14.01 1.55
N PHE A 113 19.05 14.63 0.69
CA PHE A 113 18.57 14.09 -0.59
C PHE A 113 19.12 14.86 -1.79
N SER A 114 20.21 15.58 -1.62
CA SER A 114 20.81 16.42 -2.68
C SER A 114 21.19 15.63 -3.92
N ALA A 115 21.69 14.40 -3.75
CA ALA A 115 22.08 13.54 -4.86
C ALA A 115 20.86 13.16 -5.72
N GLN A 116 19.77 12.76 -5.08
CA GLN A 116 18.52 12.39 -5.75
C GLN A 116 17.92 13.61 -6.48
N ILE A 117 17.81 14.74 -5.79
CA ILE A 117 17.26 15.97 -6.37
C ILE A 117 18.08 16.44 -7.58
N ASN A 118 19.41 16.41 -7.49
CA ASN A 118 20.28 16.80 -8.61
C ASN A 118 20.13 15.87 -9.81
N ALA A 119 20.04 14.55 -9.58
CA ALA A 119 19.79 13.58 -10.63
C ALA A 119 18.44 13.80 -11.31
N PHE A 120 17.39 14.11 -10.53
CA PHE A 120 16.05 14.36 -11.06
C PHE A 120 15.99 15.68 -11.87
N LYS A 121 16.65 16.73 -11.40
CA LYS A 121 16.77 17.98 -12.16
C LYS A 121 17.52 17.76 -13.48
N SER A 122 18.67 17.09 -13.44
CA SER A 122 19.46 16.79 -14.64
C SER A 122 18.72 15.88 -15.62
N GLY A 123 17.90 14.97 -15.12
CA GLY A 123 17.06 14.07 -15.92
C GLY A 123 15.74 14.66 -16.38
N ASN A 124 15.45 15.94 -16.09
CA ASN A 124 14.18 16.57 -16.43
C ASN A 124 12.95 15.80 -15.90
N VAL A 125 13.02 15.28 -14.69
CA VAL A 125 11.98 14.45 -14.09
C VAL A 125 10.69 15.25 -13.86
N GLU A 126 9.59 14.74 -14.39
CA GLU A 126 8.24 15.31 -14.16
C GLU A 126 7.37 14.44 -13.25
N VAL A 127 7.75 13.18 -13.03
CA VAL A 127 7.05 12.25 -12.15
C VAL A 127 8.02 11.73 -11.11
N ILE A 128 7.70 11.78 -9.84
CA ILE A 128 8.45 11.06 -8.81
C ILE A 128 7.61 9.94 -8.21
N THR A 129 8.27 8.83 -7.92
CA THR A 129 7.68 7.69 -7.22
C THR A 129 8.66 7.09 -6.24
N GLY A 130 8.15 6.35 -5.29
CA GLY A 130 8.96 5.65 -4.31
C GLY A 130 8.14 5.18 -3.13
N VAL A 131 8.82 4.52 -2.20
CA VAL A 131 8.28 4.12 -0.91
C VAL A 131 9.17 4.71 0.17
N MET A 132 8.65 5.64 0.95
CA MET A 132 9.42 6.41 1.93
C MET A 132 8.71 6.42 3.28
N ILE A 133 9.47 6.47 4.37
CA ILE A 133 8.89 6.81 5.67
C ILE A 133 8.54 8.31 5.72
N PRO A 134 7.53 8.73 6.52
CA PRO A 134 7.12 10.13 6.56
C PRO A 134 8.23 11.16 6.79
N PRO A 135 9.19 10.98 7.74
CA PRO A 135 10.24 11.96 7.95
C PRO A 135 11.16 12.13 6.73
N ASP A 136 11.50 11.03 6.03
CA ASP A 136 12.37 11.07 4.84
C ASP A 136 11.70 11.82 3.69
N PHE A 137 10.40 11.56 3.47
CA PHE A 137 9.66 12.29 2.44
C PHE A 137 9.55 13.79 2.77
N THR A 138 9.30 14.13 4.03
CA THR A 138 9.26 15.53 4.46
C THR A 138 10.60 16.24 4.21
N THR A 139 11.72 15.59 4.55
CA THR A 139 13.06 16.11 4.30
C THR A 139 13.33 16.27 2.81
N PHE A 140 13.09 15.22 2.01
CA PHE A 140 13.23 15.26 0.56
C PHE A 140 12.39 16.39 -0.06
N TRP A 141 11.11 16.48 0.30
CA TRP A 141 10.17 17.43 -0.30
C TRP A 141 10.53 18.88 -0.01
N ASN A 142 10.95 19.17 1.22
CA ASN A 142 11.43 20.50 1.59
C ASN A 142 12.72 20.86 0.84
N GLN A 143 13.69 19.96 0.76
CA GLN A 143 14.94 20.17 0.02
C GLN A 143 14.68 20.33 -1.49
N ALA A 144 13.76 19.55 -2.06
CA ALA A 144 13.35 19.67 -3.46
C ALA A 144 12.84 21.08 -3.77
N LYS A 145 11.92 21.60 -2.94
CA LYS A 145 11.39 22.96 -3.08
C LYS A 145 12.47 24.03 -2.92
N GLN A 146 13.35 23.92 -1.91
CA GLN A 146 14.47 24.84 -1.72
C GLN A 146 15.43 24.87 -2.91
N LYS A 147 15.62 23.73 -3.57
CA LYS A 147 16.49 23.61 -4.77
C LYS A 147 15.75 23.91 -6.08
N GLY A 148 14.48 24.38 -6.02
CA GLY A 148 13.68 24.71 -7.19
C GLY A 148 13.35 23.49 -8.06
N PHE A 149 13.15 22.33 -7.44
CA PHE A 149 12.64 21.13 -8.12
C PHE A 149 11.16 20.93 -7.78
N THR A 150 10.31 20.96 -8.79
CA THR A 150 8.87 20.73 -8.66
C THR A 150 8.43 19.77 -9.78
N PRO A 151 8.19 18.49 -9.47
CA PRO A 151 7.62 17.55 -10.43
C PRO A 151 6.14 17.85 -10.67
N LYS A 152 5.58 17.43 -11.80
CA LYS A 152 4.13 17.49 -12.05
C LYS A 152 3.33 16.48 -11.22
N ILE A 153 3.95 15.35 -10.91
CA ILE A 153 3.32 14.25 -10.17
C ILE A 153 4.29 13.75 -9.09
N ALA A 154 3.77 13.50 -7.89
CA ALA A 154 4.46 12.80 -6.83
C ALA A 154 3.54 11.73 -6.26
N SER A 155 3.85 10.45 -6.54
CA SER A 155 3.13 9.27 -6.05
C SER A 155 4.05 8.48 -5.13
N ILE A 156 3.86 8.66 -3.82
CA ILE A 156 4.78 8.12 -2.80
C ILE A 156 4.00 7.20 -1.86
N GLY A 157 4.43 5.96 -1.83
CA GLY A 157 3.92 4.97 -0.89
C GLY A 157 4.40 5.19 0.54
N LYS A 158 3.65 4.67 1.51
CA LYS A 158 3.96 4.70 2.94
C LYS A 158 3.91 6.11 3.57
N ALA A 159 4.66 7.08 3.06
CA ALA A 159 4.74 8.42 3.62
C ALA A 159 3.41 9.17 3.60
N LEU A 160 2.63 9.00 2.54
CA LEU A 160 1.40 9.78 2.29
C LEU A 160 0.11 9.04 2.69
N LEU A 161 0.23 8.00 3.51
CA LEU A 161 -0.93 7.23 4.01
C LEU A 161 -1.67 7.93 5.17
N PHE A 162 -1.01 8.88 5.83
CA PHE A 162 -1.49 9.49 7.06
C PHE A 162 -1.81 10.97 6.84
N PRO A 163 -3.03 11.43 7.18
CA PRO A 163 -3.41 12.84 7.06
C PRO A 163 -2.41 13.79 7.72
N GLN A 164 -1.91 13.44 8.91
CA GLN A 164 -0.96 14.26 9.65
C GLN A 164 0.35 14.50 8.90
N ALA A 165 0.85 13.49 8.17
CA ALA A 165 2.08 13.62 7.39
C ALA A 165 1.90 14.63 6.24
N VAL A 166 0.71 14.66 5.63
CA VAL A 166 0.40 15.62 4.55
C VAL A 166 0.11 17.01 5.12
N GLU A 167 -0.60 17.10 6.24
CA GLU A 167 -0.88 18.37 6.94
C GLU A 167 0.39 19.06 7.40
N ALA A 168 1.42 18.29 7.83
CA ALA A 168 2.72 18.82 8.22
C ALA A 168 3.46 19.54 7.06
N LEU A 169 3.13 19.23 5.80
CA LEU A 169 3.69 19.90 4.62
C LEU A 169 3.00 21.23 4.30
N GLY A 170 1.96 21.63 5.07
CA GLY A 170 1.17 22.81 4.80
C GLY A 170 0.58 22.78 3.39
N LYS A 171 0.60 23.89 2.66
CA LYS A 171 0.08 23.95 1.28
C LYS A 171 0.82 23.05 0.28
N GLN A 172 2.03 22.63 0.60
CA GLN A 172 2.88 21.80 -0.28
C GLN A 172 2.42 20.34 -0.36
N GLY A 173 1.48 19.92 0.49
CA GLY A 173 0.83 18.60 0.42
C GLY A 173 -0.25 18.50 -0.66
N HIS A 174 -0.67 19.63 -1.25
CA HIS A 174 -1.71 19.64 -2.26
C HIS A 174 -1.27 18.89 -3.53
N ASN A 175 -2.16 18.02 -4.02
CA ASN A 175 -1.95 17.17 -5.19
C ASN A 175 -0.86 16.10 -5.05
N LEU A 176 -0.32 15.85 -3.85
CA LEU A 176 0.45 14.64 -3.59
C LEU A 176 -0.46 13.40 -3.67
N SER A 177 0.06 12.31 -4.19
CA SER A 177 -0.72 11.10 -4.43
C SER A 177 -0.10 9.86 -3.78
N SER A 178 -0.93 8.88 -3.48
CA SER A 178 -0.55 7.63 -2.85
C SER A 178 -1.47 6.50 -3.25
N GLU A 179 -1.09 5.28 -2.91
CA GLU A 179 -1.97 4.13 -2.88
C GLU A 179 -3.07 4.30 -1.82
N VAL A 180 -4.25 3.80 -2.11
CA VAL A 180 -5.41 3.88 -1.22
C VAL A 180 -5.98 2.49 -0.99
N TRP A 181 -5.88 2.02 0.24
CA TRP A 181 -6.31 0.68 0.66
C TRP A 181 -7.72 0.69 1.23
N TRP A 182 -8.04 1.75 1.98
CA TRP A 182 -9.30 1.94 2.66
C TRP A 182 -9.53 3.42 2.99
N THR A 183 -10.78 3.85 2.85
CA THR A 183 -11.25 5.19 3.23
C THR A 183 -12.70 5.10 3.69
N PRO A 184 -13.24 6.16 4.33
CA PRO A 184 -14.67 6.25 4.63
C PRO A 184 -15.61 6.11 3.42
N SER A 185 -15.11 6.33 2.20
CA SER A 185 -15.89 6.22 0.96
C SER A 185 -15.84 4.83 0.32
N HIS A 186 -15.14 3.85 0.90
CA HIS A 186 -15.19 2.47 0.43
C HIS A 186 -16.58 1.87 0.65
N PRO A 187 -17.14 1.12 -0.33
CA PRO A 187 -18.53 0.67 -0.31
C PRO A 187 -18.76 -0.57 0.57
N PHE A 188 -17.80 -0.96 1.36
CA PHE A 188 -17.82 -2.17 2.17
C PHE A 188 -18.44 -1.94 3.56
N LYS A 189 -18.83 -3.03 4.19
CA LYS A 189 -19.44 -3.04 5.53
C LYS A 189 -18.77 -4.06 6.42
N SER A 190 -18.72 -3.76 7.71
CA SER A 190 -18.24 -4.70 8.72
C SER A 190 -19.19 -5.90 8.87
N SER A 191 -18.64 -7.10 8.78
CA SER A 191 -19.36 -8.35 9.09
C SER A 191 -19.65 -8.53 10.58
N LEU A 192 -18.90 -7.82 11.46
CA LEU A 192 -19.12 -7.86 12.91
C LEU A 192 -20.25 -6.95 13.38
N THR A 193 -20.32 -5.74 12.83
CA THR A 193 -21.19 -4.67 13.37
C THR A 193 -22.23 -4.20 12.36
N GLY A 194 -22.09 -4.55 11.06
CA GLY A 194 -22.90 -4.01 9.98
C GLY A 194 -22.54 -2.57 9.59
N ALA A 195 -21.63 -1.91 10.31
CA ALA A 195 -21.23 -0.54 10.06
C ALA A 195 -20.55 -0.40 8.69
N SER A 196 -20.88 0.68 7.98
CA SER A 196 -20.19 1.11 6.77
C SER A 196 -18.77 1.60 7.09
N SER A 197 -17.94 1.73 6.06
CA SER A 197 -16.60 2.32 6.20
C SER A 197 -16.65 3.72 6.81
N LYS A 198 -17.67 4.52 6.43
CA LYS A 198 -17.87 5.86 6.99
C LYS A 198 -18.21 5.82 8.48
N GLU A 199 -19.15 4.96 8.88
CA GLU A 199 -19.54 4.84 10.30
C GLU A 199 -18.38 4.33 11.17
N LEU A 200 -17.53 3.41 10.65
CA LEU A 200 -16.33 2.97 11.34
C LEU A 200 -15.33 4.13 11.53
N ALA A 201 -15.08 4.92 10.49
CA ALA A 201 -14.18 6.07 10.57
C ALA A 201 -14.70 7.15 11.54
N ASP A 202 -15.99 7.49 11.42
CA ASP A 202 -16.64 8.48 12.29
C ASP A 202 -16.61 8.03 13.77
N GLY A 203 -16.89 6.76 14.03
CA GLY A 203 -16.83 6.17 15.37
C GLY A 203 -15.41 6.22 15.95
N PHE A 204 -14.39 5.90 15.14
CA PHE A 204 -12.99 6.02 15.56
C PHE A 204 -12.63 7.46 15.91
N MET A 205 -12.97 8.42 15.05
CA MET A 205 -12.68 9.85 15.28
C MET A 205 -13.44 10.38 16.52
N ALA A 206 -14.68 9.98 16.71
CA ALA A 206 -15.46 10.38 17.88
C ALA A 206 -14.85 9.86 19.18
N ALA A 207 -14.39 8.60 19.21
CA ALA A 207 -13.83 7.95 20.38
C ALA A 207 -12.41 8.43 20.71
N THR A 208 -11.56 8.64 19.69
CA THR A 208 -10.12 8.90 19.89
C THR A 208 -9.73 10.35 19.77
N LYS A 209 -10.59 11.20 19.17
CA LYS A 209 -10.28 12.58 18.78
C LYS A 209 -9.09 12.69 17.80
N ARG A 210 -8.82 11.61 17.06
CA ARG A 210 -7.77 11.53 16.04
C ARG A 210 -8.40 11.33 14.66
N PRO A 211 -7.81 11.85 13.57
CA PRO A 211 -8.28 11.56 12.24
C PRO A 211 -8.17 10.05 11.94
N TRP A 212 -9.05 9.57 11.09
CA TRP A 212 -8.98 8.20 10.59
C TRP A 212 -7.70 7.99 9.77
N THR A 213 -7.24 6.74 9.70
CA THR A 213 -6.12 6.32 8.86
C THR A 213 -6.49 5.03 8.12
N GLN A 214 -5.86 4.78 6.98
CA GLN A 214 -6.15 3.61 6.14
C GLN A 214 -5.99 2.25 6.89
N PRO A 215 -4.97 2.06 7.75
CA PRO A 215 -4.83 0.81 8.51
C PRO A 215 -6.02 0.45 9.41
N ILE A 216 -6.87 1.39 9.80
CA ILE A 216 -8.02 1.13 10.68
C ILE A 216 -8.97 0.09 10.07
N GLY A 217 -9.28 0.19 8.77
CA GLY A 217 -10.10 -0.80 8.07
C GLY A 217 -9.46 -2.19 8.10
N PHE A 218 -8.18 -2.28 7.87
CA PHE A 218 -7.45 -3.56 7.84
C PHE A 218 -7.31 -4.19 9.23
N VAL A 219 -7.06 -3.40 10.26
CA VAL A 219 -7.05 -3.89 11.65
C VAL A 219 -8.45 -4.37 12.05
N HIS A 220 -9.50 -3.64 11.68
CA HIS A 220 -10.86 -4.09 11.91
C HIS A 220 -11.15 -5.43 11.20
N ALA A 221 -10.72 -5.58 9.94
CA ALA A 221 -10.89 -6.81 9.17
C ALA A 221 -10.17 -8.02 9.80
N LEU A 222 -9.03 -7.83 10.48
CA LEU A 222 -8.39 -8.91 11.26
C LEU A 222 -9.33 -9.45 12.34
N PHE A 223 -10.04 -8.57 13.05
CA PHE A 223 -11.02 -8.99 14.05
C PHE A 223 -12.28 -9.62 13.43
N GLU A 224 -12.70 -9.16 12.25
CA GLU A 224 -13.80 -9.78 11.50
C GLU A 224 -13.48 -11.25 11.17
N ILE A 225 -12.28 -11.49 10.60
CA ILE A 225 -11.82 -12.83 10.25
C ILE A 225 -11.65 -13.69 11.50
N ALA A 226 -11.02 -13.15 12.55
CA ALA A 226 -10.81 -13.90 13.80
C ALA A 226 -12.16 -14.32 14.43
N ALA A 227 -13.13 -13.42 14.47
CA ALA A 227 -14.45 -13.73 15.01
C ALA A 227 -15.22 -14.76 14.16
N ASP A 228 -15.12 -14.69 12.83
CA ASP A 228 -15.72 -15.66 11.93
C ASP A 228 -15.09 -17.04 12.11
N VAL A 229 -13.77 -17.11 12.16
CA VAL A 229 -12.99 -18.36 12.39
C VAL A 229 -13.42 -19.00 13.72
N LEU A 230 -13.39 -18.22 14.82
CA LEU A 230 -13.73 -18.74 16.15
C LEU A 230 -15.20 -19.19 16.28
N LYS A 231 -16.12 -18.62 15.51
CA LYS A 231 -17.52 -19.08 15.48
C LYS A 231 -17.71 -20.42 14.75
N ARG A 232 -16.77 -20.76 13.85
CA ARG A 232 -16.86 -21.99 13.03
C ARG A 232 -16.06 -23.16 13.61
N VAL A 233 -15.15 -22.90 14.56
CA VAL A 233 -14.28 -23.91 15.18
C VAL A 233 -14.96 -24.45 16.44
N ASP A 234 -15.00 -25.77 16.55
CA ASP A 234 -15.52 -26.49 17.72
C ASP A 234 -14.53 -26.52 18.91
N ASP A 235 -13.22 -26.51 18.61
CA ASP A 235 -12.15 -26.46 19.58
C ASP A 235 -11.11 -25.39 19.20
N PRO A 236 -11.20 -24.17 19.78
CA PRO A 236 -10.29 -23.09 19.48
C PRO A 236 -8.88 -23.28 20.05
N THR A 237 -8.63 -24.34 20.83
CA THR A 237 -7.31 -24.70 21.34
C THR A 237 -6.54 -25.64 20.41
N ASP A 238 -7.21 -26.22 19.43
CA ASP A 238 -6.62 -27.06 18.40
C ASP A 238 -6.14 -26.19 17.22
N ALA A 239 -4.82 -26.02 17.09
CA ALA A 239 -4.19 -25.20 16.07
C ALA A 239 -4.52 -25.66 14.64
N ASP A 240 -4.62 -26.96 14.39
CA ASP A 240 -4.93 -27.50 13.07
C ASP A 240 -6.38 -27.20 12.66
N LYS A 241 -7.33 -27.33 13.60
CA LYS A 241 -8.74 -26.98 13.37
C LYS A 241 -8.91 -25.47 13.11
N VAL A 242 -8.24 -24.63 13.89
CA VAL A 242 -8.24 -23.19 13.67
C VAL A 242 -7.65 -22.85 12.30
N THR A 243 -6.51 -23.45 11.95
CA THR A 243 -5.87 -23.24 10.64
C THR A 243 -6.77 -23.68 9.48
N ALA A 244 -7.44 -24.83 9.61
CA ALA A 244 -8.39 -25.30 8.61
C ALA A 244 -9.58 -24.34 8.46
N ALA A 245 -10.08 -23.77 9.55
CA ALA A 245 -11.13 -22.77 9.53
C ALA A 245 -10.67 -21.45 8.89
N VAL A 246 -9.42 -21.02 9.13
CA VAL A 246 -8.81 -19.88 8.43
C VAL A 246 -8.78 -20.15 6.93
N ALA A 247 -8.24 -21.28 6.49
CA ALA A 247 -8.16 -21.66 5.08
C ALA A 247 -9.52 -21.69 4.38
N ALA A 248 -10.58 -22.06 5.09
CA ALA A 248 -11.95 -22.13 4.59
C ALA A 248 -12.71 -20.79 4.63
N THR A 249 -12.09 -19.71 5.06
CA THR A 249 -12.74 -18.39 5.17
C THR A 249 -13.25 -17.90 3.82
N LYS A 250 -14.52 -17.47 3.81
CA LYS A 250 -15.18 -16.72 2.73
C LYS A 250 -16.06 -15.67 3.40
N LEU A 251 -15.56 -14.47 3.52
CA LEU A 251 -16.16 -13.43 4.34
C LEU A 251 -16.10 -12.07 3.63
N ASP A 252 -17.25 -11.40 3.54
CA ASP A 252 -17.27 -9.99 3.14
C ASP A 252 -16.91 -9.14 4.34
N THR A 253 -15.84 -8.36 4.23
CA THR A 253 -15.30 -7.53 5.31
C THR A 253 -15.33 -6.05 4.96
N ILE A 254 -14.97 -5.20 5.92
CA ILE A 254 -14.86 -3.76 5.76
C ILE A 254 -13.80 -3.35 4.70
N VAL A 255 -12.90 -4.25 4.29
CA VAL A 255 -11.89 -4.03 3.23
C VAL A 255 -12.21 -4.78 1.94
N GLY A 256 -13.38 -5.40 1.85
CA GLY A 256 -13.84 -6.22 0.74
C GLY A 256 -13.84 -7.72 1.06
N PRO A 257 -14.09 -8.57 0.06
CA PRO A 257 -14.17 -10.00 0.25
C PRO A 257 -12.81 -10.62 0.58
N ILE A 258 -12.77 -11.46 1.59
CA ILE A 258 -11.60 -12.25 2.00
C ILE A 258 -11.87 -13.72 1.73
N ALA A 259 -11.02 -14.32 0.89
CA ALA A 259 -11.02 -15.77 0.64
C ALA A 259 -9.63 -16.18 0.12
N TRP A 260 -9.04 -17.19 0.70
CA TRP A 260 -7.78 -17.78 0.23
C TRP A 260 -8.06 -18.79 -0.90
N ASN A 261 -8.39 -18.26 -2.07
CA ASN A 261 -8.80 -19.04 -3.25
C ASN A 261 -7.79 -18.98 -4.40
N GLY A 262 -6.64 -18.34 -4.20
CA GLY A 262 -5.57 -18.22 -5.16
C GLY A 262 -5.83 -17.27 -6.34
N ALA A 263 -6.92 -16.51 -6.33
CA ALA A 263 -7.28 -15.63 -7.42
C ALA A 263 -6.19 -14.59 -7.70
N LYS A 264 -5.73 -14.53 -8.95
CA LYS A 264 -4.70 -13.59 -9.44
C LYS A 264 -3.32 -13.76 -8.76
N LEU A 265 -3.00 -14.95 -8.26
CA LEU A 265 -1.76 -15.25 -7.57
C LEU A 265 -1.00 -16.39 -8.24
N PRO A 266 0.34 -16.40 -8.18
CA PRO A 266 1.12 -17.55 -8.61
C PRO A 266 0.87 -18.77 -7.68
N PRO A 267 1.00 -20.01 -8.20
CA PRO A 267 0.66 -21.23 -7.47
C PRO A 267 1.30 -21.35 -6.08
N PHE A 268 2.54 -20.92 -5.92
CA PHE A 268 3.25 -20.99 -4.65
C PHE A 268 2.65 -20.11 -3.55
N ALA A 269 2.02 -18.98 -3.92
CA ALA A 269 1.42 -18.04 -2.97
C ALA A 269 -0.10 -18.24 -2.80
N ALA A 270 -0.73 -18.97 -3.71
CA ALA A 270 -2.19 -19.08 -3.82
C ALA A 270 -2.90 -19.57 -2.56
N LYS A 271 -2.24 -20.46 -1.78
CA LYS A 271 -2.79 -21.01 -0.54
C LYS A 271 -2.92 -19.98 0.58
N ASN A 272 -1.93 -19.10 0.70
CA ASN A 272 -1.75 -18.29 1.92
C ASN A 272 -2.03 -16.81 1.75
N ILE A 273 -2.24 -16.35 0.51
CA ILE A 273 -2.46 -14.95 0.20
C ILE A 273 -3.88 -14.72 -0.30
N CYS A 274 -4.52 -13.70 0.25
CA CYS A 274 -5.74 -13.11 -0.30
C CYS A 274 -5.46 -11.67 -0.74
N LYS A 275 -5.59 -11.38 -2.02
CA LYS A 275 -5.41 -10.01 -2.53
C LYS A 275 -6.63 -9.16 -2.21
N THR A 276 -6.39 -8.00 -1.62
CA THR A 276 -7.41 -6.99 -1.34
C THR A 276 -7.45 -5.94 -2.45
N PRO A 277 -8.58 -5.22 -2.61
CA PRO A 277 -8.68 -4.10 -3.53
C PRO A 277 -7.63 -3.02 -3.22
N LEU A 278 -7.12 -2.38 -4.29
CA LEU A 278 -6.27 -1.21 -4.20
C LEU A 278 -6.75 -0.18 -5.22
N VAL A 279 -6.81 1.08 -4.81
CA VAL A 279 -7.12 2.22 -5.69
C VAL A 279 -6.07 3.31 -5.49
N GLY A 280 -6.08 4.34 -6.33
CA GLY A 280 -5.18 5.47 -6.23
C GLY A 280 -5.88 6.72 -5.78
N GLY A 281 -5.21 7.54 -4.99
CA GLY A 281 -5.79 8.78 -4.49
C GLY A 281 -4.82 9.95 -4.47
N GLN A 282 -5.39 11.13 -4.38
CA GLN A 282 -4.67 12.39 -4.33
C GLN A 282 -5.19 13.26 -3.20
N TRP A 283 -4.29 13.84 -2.44
CA TRP A 283 -4.61 14.73 -1.34
C TRP A 283 -5.00 16.11 -1.84
N ARG A 284 -6.19 16.56 -1.49
CA ARG A 284 -6.74 17.86 -1.87
C ARG A 284 -6.82 18.77 -0.66
N LEU A 285 -6.15 19.92 -0.72
CA LEU A 285 -6.28 20.96 0.29
C LEU A 285 -7.70 21.56 0.20
N LYS A 286 -8.37 21.63 1.34
CA LYS A 286 -9.71 22.23 1.45
C LYS A 286 -9.61 23.74 1.72
N ASP A 287 -10.59 24.51 1.25
CA ASP A 287 -10.70 25.94 1.57
C ASP A 287 -10.83 26.20 3.06
N SER A 288 -11.49 25.27 3.79
CA SER A 288 -11.62 25.30 5.26
C SER A 288 -10.36 24.89 6.02
N GLY A 289 -9.29 24.53 5.32
CA GLY A 289 -8.08 23.92 5.90
C GLY A 289 -8.19 22.40 6.04
N GLY A 290 -7.03 21.75 6.20
CA GLY A 290 -6.90 20.29 6.20
C GLY A 290 -7.00 19.69 4.79
N TYR A 291 -7.00 18.38 4.70
CA TYR A 291 -6.93 17.63 3.46
C TYR A 291 -8.05 16.60 3.33
N ASP A 292 -8.52 16.39 2.11
CA ASP A 292 -9.33 15.24 1.72
C ASP A 292 -8.50 14.31 0.82
N LEU A 293 -8.60 13.01 1.05
CA LEU A 293 -8.03 11.99 0.17
C LEU A 293 -9.08 11.61 -0.88
N VAL A 294 -8.91 12.11 -2.09
CA VAL A 294 -9.82 11.89 -3.21
C VAL A 294 -9.33 10.72 -4.05
N ILE A 295 -10.16 9.68 -4.22
CA ILE A 295 -9.84 8.55 -5.10
C ILE A 295 -9.87 9.05 -6.55
N THR A 296 -8.75 8.94 -7.25
CA THR A 296 -8.54 9.44 -8.61
C THR A 296 -8.31 8.34 -9.64
N ASP A 297 -8.03 7.12 -9.21
CA ASP A 297 -7.98 5.92 -10.03
C ASP A 297 -8.60 4.73 -9.31
N ASN A 298 -9.53 4.03 -9.98
CA ASN A 298 -10.18 2.83 -9.47
C ASN A 298 -10.23 1.69 -10.51
N LYS A 299 -9.39 1.74 -11.54
CA LYS A 299 -9.41 0.75 -12.64
C LYS A 299 -9.17 -0.67 -12.17
N THR A 300 -8.37 -0.85 -11.12
CA THR A 300 -8.07 -2.16 -10.51
C THR A 300 -9.19 -2.68 -9.61
N ALA A 301 -10.06 -1.79 -9.10
CA ALA A 301 -11.17 -2.09 -8.21
C ALA A 301 -12.38 -1.16 -8.51
N PRO A 302 -13.08 -1.35 -9.64
CA PRO A 302 -14.08 -0.42 -10.14
C PRO A 302 -15.35 -0.31 -9.28
N ASN A 303 -15.56 -1.23 -8.34
CA ASN A 303 -16.62 -1.15 -7.35
C ASN A 303 -16.36 -0.10 -6.26
N ILE A 304 -15.14 0.41 -6.12
CA ILE A 304 -14.82 1.53 -5.24
C ILE A 304 -14.99 2.82 -6.04
N PRO A 305 -15.86 3.75 -5.63
CA PRO A 305 -16.16 4.93 -6.44
C PRO A 305 -14.98 5.90 -6.50
N ALA A 306 -14.65 6.38 -7.70
CA ALA A 306 -13.74 7.51 -7.88
C ALA A 306 -14.46 8.82 -7.54
N GLY A 307 -13.76 9.71 -6.81
CA GLY A 307 -14.25 11.03 -6.41
C GLY A 307 -13.73 12.17 -7.30
N GLY A 308 -12.76 11.90 -8.17
CA GLY A 308 -12.15 12.91 -9.02
C GLY A 308 -11.17 12.33 -10.03
N LYS A 309 -10.37 13.21 -10.63
CA LYS A 309 -9.27 12.88 -11.54
C LYS A 309 -7.96 13.42 -10.98
N MET A 310 -6.84 12.92 -11.50
CA MET A 310 -5.52 13.48 -11.17
C MET A 310 -5.41 14.94 -11.62
N GLU A 311 -4.76 15.74 -10.80
CA GLU A 311 -4.36 17.12 -11.12
C GLU A 311 -2.84 17.27 -10.90
N PRO A 312 -2.17 18.11 -11.68
CA PRO A 312 -0.73 18.32 -11.50
C PRO A 312 -0.43 19.09 -10.21
N ILE A 313 0.77 18.87 -9.67
CA ILE A 313 1.36 19.74 -8.66
C ILE A 313 1.74 21.06 -9.33
N VAL A 314 1.37 22.18 -8.71
CA VAL A 314 1.61 23.55 -9.20
C VAL A 314 2.53 24.33 -8.28
#